data_428795268ae643700f883bdbc3417f96
#
_entry.id   428795268ae643700f883bdbc3417f96
#
_cell.length_a   1.000
_cell.length_b   1.000
_cell.length_c   1.000
_cell.angle_alpha   90.00
_cell.angle_beta   90.00
_cell.angle_gamma   90.00
#
_symmetry.space_group_name_H-M   'P 1'
#
loop_
_entity.id
_entity.type
_entity.pdbx_description
1 polymer ?
#
loop_
_entity_poly.entity_id
_entity_poly.type
_entity_poly.pdbx_seq_one_letter_code
_entity_poly.pdbx_strand_id
1 'polypeptide(L)' 'MNKKNMEKDEVLTIGELAEVSGVRLTTLKYYTELGILPFNQGGERLTRKYNKEEALERLEKIKELKEKRLTIKEIIEHF' A
#
# COMPACT_ATOMS: atom_id res chain seq x y z
N MET A 1 -20.04 15.22 -4.74
CA MET A 1 -20.23 14.80 -4.83
C MET A 1 -19.88 14.04 -4.44
N ASN A 2 -19.18 13.98 -4.06
CA ASN A 2 -19.05 13.13 -3.90
C ASN A 2 -18.46 12.46 -2.84
N LYS A 3 -19.06 11.70 -1.95
CA LYS A 3 -18.52 10.93 -0.87
C LYS A 3 -17.52 9.94 -1.34
N LYS A 4 -17.73 9.42 -2.51
CA LYS A 4 -16.78 8.52 -3.08
C LYS A 4 -15.43 9.13 -3.23
N ASN A 5 -15.40 10.36 -3.69
CA ASN A 5 -14.12 11.03 -3.88
C ASN A 5 -13.44 11.26 -2.56
N MET A 6 -14.22 11.54 -1.54
CA MET A 6 -13.64 11.75 -0.23
C MET A 6 -13.02 10.49 0.30
N GLU A 7 -13.66 9.37 0.05
CA GLU A 7 -13.10 8.10 0.50
C GLU A 7 -11.82 7.76 -0.24
N LYS A 8 -11.79 8.09 -1.53
CA LYS A 8 -10.60 7.85 -2.31
C LYS A 8 -9.42 8.64 -1.80
N ASP A 9 -9.71 9.81 -1.24
CA ASP A 9 -8.64 10.68 -0.79
C ASP A 9 -8.25 10.42 0.65
N GLU A 10 -8.84 9.44 1.28
CA GLU A 10 -8.49 9.13 2.65
C GLU A 10 -7.05 8.66 2.73
N VAL A 11 -6.29 9.23 3.66
CA VAL A 11 -4.90 8.85 3.85
C VAL A 11 -4.71 8.19 5.19
N LEU A 12 -3.88 7.18 5.20
CA LEU A 12 -3.66 6.39 6.40
C LEU A 12 -2.18 6.33 6.75
N THR A 13 -1.89 6.22 8.04
CA THR A 13 -0.55 5.88 8.45
C THR A 13 -0.35 4.39 8.16
N ILE A 14 0.90 3.95 8.24
CA ILE A 14 1.19 2.55 7.97
C ILE A 14 0.52 1.65 9.01
N GLY A 15 0.41 2.11 10.26
CA GLY A 15 -0.30 1.33 11.26
C GLY A 15 -1.76 1.20 10.97
N GLU A 16 -2.38 2.29 10.52
CA GLU A 16 -3.79 2.25 10.15
C GLU A 16 -4.00 1.35 8.95
N LEU A 17 -3.08 1.41 8.00
CA LEU A 17 -3.17 0.56 6.82
C LEU A 17 -3.07 -0.91 7.21
N ALA A 18 -2.23 -1.22 8.18
CA ALA A 18 -2.11 -2.59 8.64
C ALA A 18 -3.43 -3.08 9.20
N GLU A 19 -4.13 -2.21 9.92
CA GLU A 19 -5.40 -2.60 10.51
C GLU A 19 -6.48 -2.85 9.47
N VAL A 20 -6.59 -1.94 8.50
CA VAL A 20 -7.66 -2.10 7.52
C VAL A 20 -7.36 -3.17 6.49
N SER A 21 -6.10 -3.43 6.22
CA SER A 21 -5.73 -4.41 5.20
C SER A 21 -5.55 -5.81 5.75
N GLY A 22 -5.30 -5.92 7.05
CA GLY A 22 -4.99 -7.21 7.62
C GLY A 22 -3.59 -7.69 7.32
N VAL A 23 -2.76 -6.83 6.76
CA VAL A 23 -1.38 -7.18 6.42
C VAL A 23 -0.48 -6.70 7.54
N ARG A 24 0.51 -7.50 7.89
CA ARG A 24 1.41 -7.14 8.98
C ARG A 24 2.19 -5.87 8.70
N LEU A 25 2.42 -5.12 9.74
CA LEU A 25 3.16 -3.89 9.63
C LEU A 25 4.52 -4.09 8.98
N THR A 26 5.24 -5.12 9.39
CA THR A 26 6.57 -5.39 8.84
C THR A 26 6.49 -5.71 7.36
N THR A 27 5.44 -6.39 6.94
CA THR A 27 5.27 -6.69 5.53
C THR A 27 5.00 -5.43 4.74
N LEU A 28 4.19 -4.52 5.29
CA LEU A 28 3.92 -3.26 4.62
C LEU A 28 5.17 -2.42 4.48
N LYS A 29 5.99 -2.40 5.51
CA LYS A 29 7.26 -1.69 5.44
C LYS A 29 8.15 -2.28 4.35
N TYR A 30 8.19 -3.59 4.29
CA TYR A 30 8.97 -4.28 3.29
C TYR A 30 8.52 -3.90 1.87
N TYR A 31 7.21 -3.96 1.62
CA TYR A 31 6.68 -3.61 0.31
C TYR A 31 6.94 -2.15 -0.02
N THR A 32 6.87 -1.29 0.96
CA THR A 32 7.15 0.12 0.76
C THR A 32 8.59 0.31 0.33
N GLU A 33 9.51 -0.38 0.98
CA GLU A 33 10.92 -0.25 0.66
C GLU A 33 11.27 -0.85 -0.68
N LEU A 34 10.51 -1.86 -1.10
CA LEU A 34 10.72 -2.44 -2.42
C LEU A 34 10.18 -1.56 -3.53
N GLY A 35 9.39 -0.56 -3.18
CA GLY A 35 8.83 0.34 -4.18
C GLY A 35 7.56 -0.16 -4.82
N ILE A 36 6.96 -1.21 -4.29
CA ILE A 36 5.73 -1.74 -4.87
C ILE A 36 4.48 -1.31 -4.13
N LEU A 37 4.64 -0.60 -3.03
CA LEU A 37 3.50 -0.07 -2.28
C LEU A 37 3.65 1.46 -2.25
N PRO A 38 2.86 2.18 -3.03
CA PRO A 38 3.03 3.63 -3.14
C PRO A 38 2.64 4.36 -1.86
N PHE A 39 3.32 5.45 -1.61
CA PHE A 39 3.05 6.27 -0.45
C PHE A 39 3.43 7.70 -0.75
N ASN A 40 2.91 8.60 0.06
CA ASN A 40 3.26 10.00 0.02
C ASN A 40 4.07 10.33 1.24
N GLN A 41 5.18 10.99 1.03
CA GLN A 41 6.01 11.39 2.13
C GLN A 41 6.02 12.89 2.15
N GLY A 42 5.09 13.44 2.86
CA GLY A 42 4.99 14.88 2.88
C GLY A 42 5.21 15.38 4.26
N GLY A 43 5.36 16.67 4.34
CA GLY A 43 5.42 17.29 5.63
C GLY A 43 6.77 17.21 6.26
N GLU A 44 6.86 17.82 7.39
CA GLU A 44 8.10 18.03 8.06
C GLU A 44 8.67 16.81 8.70
N ARG A 45 7.81 15.89 9.03
CA ARG A 45 8.26 14.72 9.75
C ARG A 45 8.61 13.57 8.87
N LEU A 46 8.46 13.73 7.58
CA LEU A 46 8.75 12.66 6.66
C LEU A 46 7.94 11.41 6.98
N THR A 47 6.79 11.60 7.57
CA THR A 47 5.92 10.48 7.89
C THR A 47 5.25 9.99 6.62
N ARG A 48 5.34 8.69 6.39
CA ARG A 48 4.73 8.12 5.20
C ARG A 48 3.23 8.01 5.38
N LYS A 49 2.50 8.43 4.36
CA LYS A 49 1.06 8.33 4.35
C LYS A 49 0.65 7.56 3.12
N TYR A 50 -0.37 6.77 3.26
CA TYR A 50 -0.83 5.91 2.18
C TYR A 50 -2.24 6.29 1.80
N ASN A 51 -2.49 6.42 0.48
CA ASN A 51 -3.84 6.59 0.01
C ASN A 51 -4.57 5.27 0.21
N LYS A 52 -5.67 5.31 0.93
CA LYS A 52 -6.33 4.07 1.35
C LYS A 52 -6.70 3.19 0.16
N GLU A 53 -7.41 3.76 -0.79
CA GLU A 53 -7.90 2.97 -1.91
C GLU A 53 -6.75 2.46 -2.77
N GLU A 54 -5.80 3.32 -3.05
CA GLU A 54 -4.67 2.94 -3.87
C GLU A 54 -3.85 1.85 -3.21
N ALA A 55 -3.61 1.98 -1.91
CA ALA A 55 -2.81 1.00 -1.19
C ALA A 55 -3.52 -0.35 -1.12
N LEU A 56 -4.83 -0.33 -0.87
CA LEU A 56 -5.57 -1.58 -0.78
C LEU A 56 -5.61 -2.29 -2.12
N GLU A 57 -5.78 -1.54 -3.20
CA GLU A 57 -5.75 -2.14 -4.53
C GLU A 57 -4.40 -2.76 -4.84
N ARG A 58 -3.34 -2.06 -4.47
CA ARG A 58 -2.01 -2.56 -4.73
C ARG A 58 -1.73 -3.83 -3.92
N LEU A 59 -2.17 -3.84 -2.67
CA LEU A 59 -1.98 -5.01 -1.82
C LEU A 59 -2.74 -6.21 -2.37
N GLU A 60 -3.93 -5.99 -2.90
CA GLU A 60 -4.69 -7.06 -3.53
C GLU A 60 -3.93 -7.62 -4.72
N LYS A 61 -3.35 -6.74 -5.52
CA LYS A 61 -2.61 -7.18 -6.69
C LYS A 61 -1.38 -7.97 -6.29
N ILE A 62 -0.69 -7.51 -5.27
CA ILE A 62 0.49 -8.21 -4.79
C ILE A 62 0.09 -9.61 -4.31
N LYS A 63 -1.04 -9.71 -3.62
CA LYS A 63 -1.50 -10.98 -3.12
C LYS A 63 -1.79 -11.93 -4.27
N GLU A 64 -2.45 -11.43 -5.32
CA GLU A 64 -2.71 -12.23 -6.50
C GLU A 64 -1.44 -12.77 -7.12
N LEU A 65 -0.45 -11.91 -7.25
CA LEU A 65 0.80 -12.31 -7.88
C LEU A 65 1.54 -13.34 -7.04
N LYS A 66 1.46 -13.20 -5.72
CA LYS A 66 2.07 -14.19 -4.84
C LYS A 66 1.38 -15.53 -4.95
N GLU A 67 0.06 -15.51 -5.10
CA GLU A 67 -0.68 -16.75 -5.25
C GLU A 67 -0.33 -17.45 -6.54
N LYS A 68 0.14 -16.71 -7.53
CA LYS A 68 0.59 -17.27 -8.79
C LYS A 68 2.03 -17.74 -8.69
N ARG A 69 2.60 -17.66 -7.49
CA ARG A 69 3.94 -18.16 -7.21
C ARG A 69 5.05 -17.38 -7.91
N LEU A 70 4.81 -16.12 -8.18
CA LEU A 70 5.84 -15.27 -8.71
C LEU A 70 6.85 -14.95 -7.61
N THR A 71 8.11 -14.83 -7.99
CA THR A 71 9.12 -14.39 -7.04
C THR A 71 8.95 -12.92 -6.74
N ILE A 72 9.58 -12.46 -5.69
CA ILE A 72 9.49 -11.05 -5.32
C ILE A 72 10.05 -10.18 -6.45
N LYS A 73 11.12 -10.64 -7.10
CA LYS A 73 11.68 -9.90 -8.20
C LYS A 73 10.68 -9.76 -9.34
N GLU A 74 9.97 -10.84 -9.66
CA GLU A 74 8.97 -10.80 -10.71
C GLU A 74 7.82 -9.90 -10.34
N ILE A 75 7.45 -9.88 -9.06
CA ILE A 75 6.38 -9.00 -8.61
C ILE A 75 6.81 -7.55 -8.76
N ILE A 76 8.04 -7.24 -8.37
CA ILE A 76 8.55 -5.88 -8.52
C ILE A 76 8.50 -5.45 -9.98
N GLU A 77 8.90 -6.34 -10.87
CA GLU A 77 8.93 -6.02 -12.29
C GLU A 77 7.54 -5.84 -12.87
N HIS A 78 6.54 -6.41 -12.23
CA HIS A 78 5.17 -6.26 -12.70
C HIS A 78 4.70 -4.82 -12.57
N PHE A 79 5.16 -4.13 -11.57
CA PHE A 79 4.78 -2.75 -11.36
C PHE A 79 5.86 -1.83 -11.91
#